data_e57d0cd80173a7d7b3fa4b2c1fb0b10b
#
_entry.id   e57d0cd80173a7d7b3fa4b2c1fb0b10b
#
_cell.length_a   1.000
_cell.length_b   1.000
_cell.length_c   1.000
_cell.angle_alpha   90.00
_cell.angle_beta   90.00
_cell.angle_gamma   90.00
#
_symmetry.space_group_name_H-M   'P 1'
#
loop_
_entity.id
_entity.type
_entity.pdbx_description
1 polymer ?
#
loop_
_entity_poly.entity_id
_entity_poly.type
_entity_poly.pdbx_seq_one_letter_code
_entity_poly.pdbx_strand_id
1 'polypeptide(L)'
;MLAGYLGLISHIDNQINRFLIALKEFRFDKNTIFWFVSDHGDQLGEHYLLRKGYPYQGSIHIPSFIYDPGDLIAAKNHTVRQLVKIQDIFPSLVDLATGETVETDGKSVKQLLFGNYEGWRTEFHGEHSLGEDSSQYILTDRWKLIWFSVRDEYQLFDMVNDPNEKNNLIDQEKYEPIVKELKGKLIKALEGREEGFVQDGELRQVSLDKIVSTLNKGDQ
;
A
#
# COMPACT_ATOMS: atom_id res chain seq x y z
N MET A 1 18.03 4.79 -18.26
CA MET A 1 16.76 4.45 -17.61
C MET A 1 16.23 5.61 -16.76
N LEU A 2 16.91 6.10 -15.73
CA LEU A 2 16.41 7.18 -14.84
C LEU A 2 16.00 8.46 -15.59
N ALA A 3 16.78 8.94 -16.54
CA ALA A 3 16.44 10.14 -17.33
C ALA A 3 15.12 9.98 -18.11
N GLY A 4 14.87 8.80 -18.68
CA GLY A 4 13.59 8.51 -19.35
C GLY A 4 12.42 8.48 -18.38
N TYR A 5 12.60 7.89 -17.19
CA TYR A 5 11.59 7.87 -16.13
C TYR A 5 11.24 9.29 -15.65
N LEU A 6 12.23 10.12 -15.37
CA LEU A 6 12.02 11.51 -14.99
C LEU A 6 11.37 12.33 -16.10
N GLY A 7 11.70 12.05 -17.37
CA GLY A 7 11.03 12.66 -18.52
C GLY A 7 9.54 12.31 -18.60
N LEU A 8 9.16 11.06 -18.27
CA LEU A 8 7.77 10.63 -18.19
C LEU A 8 7.03 11.34 -17.03
N ILE A 9 7.66 11.48 -15.86
CA ILE A 9 7.09 12.24 -14.73
C ILE A 9 6.81 13.69 -15.17
N SER A 10 7.78 14.36 -15.81
CA SER A 10 7.60 15.73 -16.31
C SER A 10 6.48 15.83 -17.34
N HIS A 11 6.32 14.79 -18.18
CA HIS A 11 5.22 14.73 -19.13
C HIS A 11 3.87 14.61 -18.43
N ILE A 12 3.75 13.70 -17.43
CA ILE A 12 2.53 13.51 -16.63
C ILE A 12 2.17 14.82 -15.91
N ASP A 13 3.14 15.47 -15.27
CA ASP A 13 2.94 16.76 -14.59
C ASP A 13 2.35 17.81 -15.54
N ASN A 14 2.87 17.91 -16.75
CA ASN A 14 2.33 18.79 -17.78
C ASN A 14 0.87 18.44 -18.16
N GLN A 15 0.53 17.14 -18.29
CA GLN A 15 -0.85 16.73 -18.61
C GLN A 15 -1.80 17.04 -17.44
N ILE A 16 -1.37 16.82 -16.20
CA ILE A 16 -2.15 17.19 -15.01
C ILE A 16 -2.43 18.70 -15.00
N ASN A 17 -1.41 19.51 -15.26
CA ASN A 17 -1.60 20.97 -15.34
C ASN A 17 -2.63 21.36 -16.41
N ARG A 18 -2.57 20.77 -17.60
CA ARG A 18 -3.57 21.01 -18.67
C ARG A 18 -4.98 20.62 -18.21
N PHE A 19 -5.11 19.50 -17.52
CA PHE A 19 -6.39 19.04 -16.97
C PHE A 19 -6.94 20.03 -15.93
N LEU A 20 -6.12 20.50 -15.01
CA LEU A 20 -6.52 21.48 -13.98
C LEU A 20 -6.90 22.84 -14.59
N ILE A 21 -6.22 23.28 -15.66
CA ILE A 21 -6.60 24.49 -16.42
C ILE A 21 -8.00 24.30 -17.03
N ALA A 22 -8.24 23.15 -17.68
CA ALA A 22 -9.55 22.86 -18.28
C ALA A 22 -10.68 22.83 -17.25
N LEU A 23 -10.46 22.23 -16.06
CA LEU A 23 -11.44 22.27 -14.97
C LEU A 23 -11.84 23.70 -14.61
N LYS A 24 -10.88 24.59 -14.55
CA LYS A 24 -11.11 26.02 -14.25
C LYS A 24 -11.82 26.74 -15.39
N GLU A 25 -11.39 26.53 -16.64
CA GLU A 25 -12.02 27.13 -17.84
C GLU A 25 -13.49 26.74 -17.98
N PHE A 26 -13.80 25.45 -17.72
CA PHE A 26 -15.18 24.94 -17.76
C PHE A 26 -15.95 25.16 -16.45
N ARG A 27 -15.37 25.83 -15.46
CA ARG A 27 -15.98 26.15 -14.16
C ARG A 27 -16.39 24.95 -13.33
N PHE A 28 -15.71 23.82 -13.50
CA PHE A 28 -15.89 22.62 -12.66
C PHE A 28 -15.05 22.66 -11.39
N ASP A 29 -14.08 23.55 -11.30
CA ASP A 29 -13.13 23.69 -10.19
C ASP A 29 -13.79 23.91 -8.82
N LYS A 30 -15.00 24.48 -8.78
CA LYS A 30 -15.73 24.76 -7.53
C LYS A 30 -16.46 23.56 -6.91
N ASN A 31 -16.67 22.51 -7.70
CA ASN A 31 -17.39 21.31 -7.27
C ASN A 31 -16.65 20.03 -7.66
N THR A 32 -15.32 20.09 -7.67
CA THR A 32 -14.50 18.95 -8.06
C THR A 32 -13.32 18.81 -7.11
N ILE A 33 -13.16 17.62 -6.55
CA ILE A 33 -11.95 17.18 -5.85
C ILE A 33 -11.12 16.39 -6.87
N PHE A 34 -9.87 16.77 -7.04
CA PHE A 34 -8.92 16.04 -7.86
C PHE A 34 -8.02 15.21 -6.96
N TRP A 35 -8.06 13.88 -7.11
CA TRP A 35 -7.21 12.97 -6.37
C TRP A 35 -6.22 12.28 -7.31
N PHE A 36 -4.94 12.60 -7.16
CA PHE A 36 -3.87 11.92 -7.86
C PHE A 36 -3.36 10.75 -7.03
N VAL A 37 -3.20 9.60 -7.69
CA VAL A 37 -2.65 8.39 -7.09
C VAL A 37 -1.98 7.55 -8.18
N SER A 38 -0.91 6.83 -7.84
CA SER A 38 -0.33 5.79 -8.69
C SER A 38 -0.86 4.41 -8.28
N ASP A 39 -0.91 3.45 -9.20
CA ASP A 39 -1.26 2.05 -8.94
C ASP A 39 -0.14 1.32 -8.19
N HIS A 40 1.12 1.59 -8.52
CA HIS A 40 2.33 1.08 -7.88
C HIS A 40 3.49 2.05 -8.11
N GLY A 41 4.59 1.83 -7.41
CA GLY A 41 5.85 2.53 -7.63
C GLY A 41 6.78 1.80 -8.61
N ASP A 42 8.06 2.15 -8.57
CA ASP A 42 9.14 1.51 -9.32
C ASP A 42 10.41 1.47 -8.44
N GLN A 43 11.10 0.35 -8.41
CA GLN A 43 12.31 0.15 -7.62
C GLN A 43 13.50 0.99 -8.11
N LEU A 44 13.55 1.32 -9.40
CA LEU A 44 14.58 2.16 -10.02
C LEU A 44 16.03 1.78 -9.70
N GLY A 45 16.28 0.53 -9.33
CA GLY A 45 17.59 0.00 -8.91
C GLY A 45 17.74 -0.20 -7.40
N GLU A 46 16.78 0.20 -6.58
CA GLU A 46 16.78 -0.13 -5.15
C GLU A 46 16.71 -1.65 -4.97
N HIS A 47 17.37 -2.17 -3.96
CA HIS A 47 17.53 -3.62 -3.74
C HIS A 47 18.05 -4.39 -4.98
N TYR A 48 18.74 -3.71 -5.92
CA TYR A 48 19.16 -4.26 -7.22
C TYR A 48 17.97 -4.69 -8.11
N LEU A 49 16.77 -4.17 -7.83
CA LEU A 49 15.54 -4.50 -8.53
C LEU A 49 15.10 -3.36 -9.46
N LEU A 50 14.36 -3.73 -10.50
CA LEU A 50 13.74 -2.82 -11.45
C LEU A 50 12.24 -3.08 -11.49
N ARG A 51 11.47 -2.04 -11.81
CA ARG A 51 10.02 -2.11 -11.91
C ARG A 51 9.37 -2.36 -10.52
N LYS A 52 8.35 -3.21 -10.48
CA LYS A 52 7.48 -3.50 -9.34
C LYS A 52 7.46 -4.99 -9.04
N GLY A 53 6.65 -5.39 -8.06
CA GLY A 53 6.38 -6.80 -7.76
C GLY A 53 7.06 -7.31 -6.52
N TYR A 54 7.69 -6.43 -5.77
CA TYR A 54 8.29 -6.74 -4.48
C TYR A 54 7.69 -5.85 -3.39
N PRO A 55 7.62 -6.32 -2.15
CA PRO A 55 6.97 -5.58 -1.06
C PRO A 55 7.83 -4.46 -0.47
N TYR A 56 8.81 -3.95 -1.21
CA TYR A 56 9.66 -2.84 -0.77
C TYR A 56 9.05 -1.49 -1.09
N GLN A 57 9.47 -0.46 -0.36
CA GLN A 57 8.90 0.89 -0.46
C GLN A 57 8.95 1.48 -1.87
N GLY A 58 10.00 1.22 -2.64
CA GLY A 58 10.08 1.66 -4.03
C GLY A 58 8.88 1.19 -4.87
N SER A 59 8.32 0.03 -4.56
CA SER A 59 7.16 -0.56 -5.26
C SER A 59 5.82 -0.21 -4.62
N ILE A 60 5.72 -0.17 -3.28
CA ILE A 60 4.43 -0.09 -2.57
C ILE A 60 4.09 1.28 -2.00
N HIS A 61 5.09 2.17 -1.80
CA HIS A 61 4.86 3.52 -1.30
C HIS A 61 4.58 4.48 -2.46
N ILE A 62 3.32 4.53 -2.87
CA ILE A 62 2.84 5.30 -4.01
C ILE A 62 2.57 6.75 -3.65
N PRO A 63 2.75 7.72 -4.58
CA PRO A 63 2.32 9.08 -4.39
C PRO A 63 0.80 9.15 -4.32
N SER A 64 0.29 9.93 -3.37
CA SER A 64 -1.14 10.19 -3.23
C SER A 64 -1.35 11.61 -2.71
N PHE A 65 -2.06 12.45 -3.46
CA PHE A 65 -2.43 13.77 -3.02
C PHE A 65 -3.80 14.19 -3.55
N ILE A 66 -4.46 15.04 -2.77
CA ILE A 66 -5.76 15.61 -3.10
C ILE A 66 -5.62 17.11 -3.32
N TYR A 67 -6.16 17.60 -4.43
CA TYR A 67 -6.31 19.00 -4.74
C TYR A 67 -7.80 19.37 -4.72
N ASP A 68 -8.13 20.31 -3.86
CA ASP A 68 -9.49 20.78 -3.62
C ASP A 68 -9.59 22.31 -3.86
N PRO A 69 -9.77 22.74 -5.11
CA PRO A 69 -9.88 24.17 -5.44
C PRO A 69 -11.21 24.78 -5.03
N GLY A 70 -12.21 23.94 -4.76
CA GLY A 70 -13.56 24.35 -4.37
C GLY A 70 -13.77 24.57 -2.89
N ASP A 71 -12.78 24.23 -2.07
CA ASP A 71 -12.85 24.31 -0.61
C ASP A 71 -13.87 23.37 0.04
N LEU A 72 -14.01 22.17 -0.55
CA LEU A 72 -14.97 21.16 -0.12
C LEU A 72 -14.46 20.34 1.08
N ILE A 73 -13.13 20.31 1.29
CA ILE A 73 -12.46 19.60 2.36
C ILE A 73 -11.88 20.62 3.35
N ALA A 74 -12.06 20.41 4.65
CA ALA A 74 -11.63 21.35 5.68
C ALA A 74 -10.10 21.47 5.84
N ALA A 75 -9.35 20.41 5.54
CA ALA A 75 -7.91 20.38 5.72
C ALA A 75 -7.18 20.92 4.49
N LYS A 76 -6.42 22.02 4.65
CA LYS A 76 -5.57 22.58 3.61
C LYS A 76 -4.11 22.49 3.98
N ASN A 77 -3.23 22.30 2.98
CA ASN A 77 -1.77 22.19 3.16
C ASN A 77 -1.41 21.21 4.27
N HIS A 78 -2.11 20.07 4.27
CA HIS A 78 -2.06 19.08 5.32
C HIS A 78 -1.44 17.79 4.81
N THR A 79 -0.57 17.18 5.61
CA THR A 79 0.00 15.86 5.33
C THR A 79 -0.60 14.85 6.31
N VAL A 80 -1.28 13.85 5.77
CA VAL A 80 -1.77 12.68 6.52
C VAL A 80 -0.65 11.66 6.60
N ARG A 81 -0.29 11.23 7.81
CA ARG A 81 0.77 10.24 8.05
C ARG A 81 0.25 8.84 8.37
N GLN A 82 -1.07 8.72 8.50
CA GLN A 82 -1.75 7.46 8.77
C GLN A 82 -1.60 6.50 7.58
N LEU A 83 -1.56 5.21 7.89
CA LEU A 83 -1.48 4.16 6.88
C LEU A 83 -2.76 4.11 6.04
N VAL A 84 -2.63 4.32 4.74
CA VAL A 84 -3.71 4.24 3.77
C VAL A 84 -3.38 3.21 2.70
N LYS A 85 -4.40 2.66 2.06
CA LYS A 85 -4.28 1.63 1.02
C LYS A 85 -5.03 2.07 -0.22
N ILE A 86 -4.68 1.50 -1.37
CA ILE A 86 -5.38 1.78 -2.63
C ILE A 86 -6.86 1.38 -2.56
N GLN A 87 -7.21 0.35 -1.79
CA GLN A 87 -8.60 -0.06 -1.55
C GLN A 87 -9.43 1.03 -0.86
N ASP A 88 -8.79 1.99 -0.19
CA ASP A 88 -9.47 3.10 0.49
C ASP A 88 -10.05 4.14 -0.49
N ILE A 89 -9.61 4.14 -1.75
CA ILE A 89 -10.02 5.12 -2.75
C ILE A 89 -11.52 5.02 -3.03
N PHE A 90 -12.00 3.82 -3.36
CA PHE A 90 -13.41 3.62 -3.73
C PHE A 90 -14.38 4.06 -2.64
N PRO A 91 -14.31 3.55 -1.38
CA PRO A 91 -15.20 4.00 -0.32
C PRO A 91 -15.06 5.49 0.00
N SER A 92 -13.86 6.07 -0.19
CA SER A 92 -13.65 7.51 0.00
C SER A 92 -14.36 8.34 -1.05
N LEU A 93 -14.31 7.94 -2.32
CA LEU A 93 -15.00 8.64 -3.40
C LEU A 93 -16.52 8.63 -3.21
N VAL A 94 -17.08 7.49 -2.80
CA VAL A 94 -18.52 7.39 -2.49
C VAL A 94 -18.88 8.31 -1.33
N ASP A 95 -18.16 8.20 -0.20
CA ASP A 95 -18.42 8.99 0.99
C ASP A 95 -18.24 10.51 0.75
N LEU A 96 -17.23 10.92 0.00
CA LEU A 96 -17.03 12.33 -0.34
C LEU A 96 -18.11 12.88 -1.28
N ALA A 97 -18.61 12.06 -2.21
CA ALA A 97 -19.59 12.48 -3.19
C ALA A 97 -21.03 12.45 -2.67
N THR A 98 -21.39 11.47 -1.85
CA THR A 98 -22.77 11.21 -1.45
C THR A 98 -23.02 11.36 0.06
N GLY A 99 -21.97 11.26 0.87
CA GLY A 99 -22.07 11.13 2.32
C GLY A 99 -22.46 9.73 2.81
N GLU A 100 -22.56 8.77 1.90
CA GLU A 100 -22.89 7.38 2.23
C GLU A 100 -21.64 6.54 2.47
N THR A 101 -21.77 5.52 3.32
CA THR A 101 -20.72 4.51 3.52
C THR A 101 -21.04 3.25 2.76
N VAL A 102 -20.00 2.61 2.20
CA VAL A 102 -20.10 1.31 1.51
C VAL A 102 -19.23 0.29 2.23
N GLU A 103 -19.73 -0.94 2.31
CA GLU A 103 -18.96 -2.07 2.86
C GLU A 103 -17.96 -2.57 1.82
N THR A 104 -16.68 -2.50 2.13
CA THR A 104 -15.57 -2.90 1.25
C THR A 104 -14.35 -3.27 2.10
N ASP A 105 -13.30 -3.83 1.48
CA ASP A 105 -12.01 -4.08 2.12
C ASP A 105 -11.23 -2.79 2.45
N GLY A 106 -11.65 -1.65 1.91
CA GLY A 106 -11.10 -0.34 2.20
C GLY A 106 -11.87 0.40 3.29
N LYS A 107 -11.34 1.55 3.70
CA LYS A 107 -11.98 2.46 4.67
C LYS A 107 -11.91 3.88 4.13
N SER A 108 -13.02 4.62 4.13
CA SER A 108 -13.03 6.02 3.69
C SER A 108 -12.00 6.85 4.45
N VAL A 109 -11.14 7.55 3.71
CA VAL A 109 -10.14 8.48 4.27
C VAL A 109 -10.75 9.83 4.66
N LYS A 110 -12.04 10.06 4.43
CA LYS A 110 -12.71 11.32 4.72
C LYS A 110 -12.44 11.83 6.13
N GLN A 111 -12.52 10.95 7.14
CA GLN A 111 -12.22 11.35 8.52
C GLN A 111 -10.79 11.93 8.66
N LEU A 112 -9.80 11.39 7.95
CA LEU A 112 -8.43 11.89 7.97
C LEU A 112 -8.31 13.27 7.31
N LEU A 113 -9.04 13.49 6.23
CA LEU A 113 -9.10 14.77 5.52
C LEU A 113 -9.75 15.87 6.36
N PHE A 114 -10.58 15.51 7.34
CA PHE A 114 -11.17 16.42 8.32
C PHE A 114 -10.42 16.44 9.67
N GLY A 115 -9.20 15.87 9.71
CA GLY A 115 -8.31 15.94 10.88
C GLY A 115 -8.69 15.00 12.03
N ASN A 116 -9.58 14.03 11.79
CA ASN A 116 -9.91 13.02 12.79
C ASN A 116 -9.12 11.74 12.51
N TYR A 117 -8.25 11.35 13.44
CA TYR A 117 -7.38 10.18 13.35
C TYR A 117 -7.80 9.06 14.29
N GLU A 118 -8.83 9.28 15.12
CA GLU A 118 -9.28 8.32 16.12
C GLU A 118 -9.78 7.03 15.47
N GLY A 119 -9.37 5.89 16.02
CA GLY A 119 -9.77 4.57 15.51
C GLY A 119 -9.30 4.25 14.08
N TRP A 120 -8.32 5.02 13.55
CA TRP A 120 -7.72 4.67 12.28
C TRP A 120 -6.78 3.48 12.44
N ARG A 121 -6.55 2.75 11.34
CA ARG A 121 -5.65 1.60 11.35
C ARG A 121 -4.22 2.00 11.68
N THR A 122 -3.55 1.17 12.46
CA THR A 122 -2.12 1.30 12.79
C THR A 122 -1.28 0.25 12.08
N GLU A 123 -1.93 -0.65 11.35
CA GLU A 123 -1.29 -1.73 10.59
C GLU A 123 -2.15 -2.19 9.42
N PHE A 124 -1.54 -2.83 8.45
CA PHE A 124 -2.25 -3.59 7.43
C PHE A 124 -1.41 -4.75 6.90
N HIS A 125 -2.10 -5.74 6.38
CA HIS A 125 -1.55 -6.82 5.59
C HIS A 125 -1.51 -6.41 4.11
N GLY A 126 -0.41 -6.76 3.43
CA GLY A 126 -0.29 -6.67 1.99
C GLY A 126 0.36 -7.93 1.42
N GLU A 127 0.10 -8.20 0.16
CA GLU A 127 0.58 -9.40 -0.51
C GLU A 127 0.98 -9.15 -1.97
N HIS A 128 1.83 -10.00 -2.48
CA HIS A 128 2.17 -10.05 -3.89
C HIS A 128 2.50 -11.49 -4.32
N SER A 129 1.90 -11.93 -5.43
CA SER A 129 2.20 -13.23 -6.04
C SER A 129 3.15 -13.05 -7.21
N LEU A 130 4.41 -13.46 -7.05
CA LEU A 130 5.48 -13.33 -8.06
C LEU A 130 6.34 -14.59 -8.08
N GLY A 131 5.77 -15.70 -8.54
CA GLY A 131 6.50 -16.97 -8.61
C GLY A 131 7.11 -17.34 -7.25
N GLU A 132 8.39 -17.66 -7.24
CA GLU A 132 9.13 -18.00 -6.01
C GLU A 132 9.28 -16.80 -5.06
N ASP A 133 9.13 -15.57 -5.55
CA ASP A 133 9.18 -14.35 -4.75
C ASP A 133 7.80 -13.91 -4.21
N SER A 134 6.80 -14.78 -4.30
CA SER A 134 5.48 -14.54 -3.69
C SER A 134 5.62 -14.23 -2.20
N SER A 135 5.05 -13.12 -1.79
CA SER A 135 5.29 -12.55 -0.46
C SER A 135 4.01 -12.10 0.22
N GLN A 136 4.04 -12.19 1.53
CA GLN A 136 3.04 -11.69 2.46
C GLN A 136 3.75 -10.74 3.42
N TYR A 137 3.14 -9.61 3.79
CA TYR A 137 3.79 -8.69 4.72
C TYR A 137 2.79 -8.00 5.65
N ILE A 138 3.27 -7.67 6.84
CA ILE A 138 2.61 -6.75 7.77
C ILE A 138 3.41 -5.45 7.82
N LEU A 139 2.73 -4.33 7.61
CA LEU A 139 3.27 -2.99 7.81
C LEU A 139 2.53 -2.32 8.96
N THR A 140 3.30 -1.81 9.91
CA THR A 140 2.84 -0.94 11.01
C THR A 140 3.42 0.46 10.85
N ASP A 141 3.12 1.37 11.77
CA ASP A 141 3.71 2.73 11.79
C ASP A 141 5.26 2.70 11.89
N ARG A 142 5.81 1.62 12.44
CA ARG A 142 7.26 1.51 12.63
C ARG A 142 7.89 0.29 11.97
N TRP A 143 7.24 -0.85 11.98
CA TRP A 143 7.86 -2.11 11.60
C TRP A 143 7.24 -2.69 10.35
N LYS A 144 8.07 -3.34 9.54
CA LYS A 144 7.62 -4.14 8.40
C LYS A 144 8.25 -5.52 8.46
N LEU A 145 7.40 -6.54 8.56
CA LEU A 145 7.79 -7.94 8.40
C LEU A 145 7.35 -8.41 7.03
N ILE A 146 8.26 -8.95 6.27
CA ILE A 146 8.01 -9.59 4.97
C ILE A 146 8.29 -11.09 5.13
N TRP A 147 7.41 -11.90 4.58
CA TRP A 147 7.57 -13.33 4.45
C TRP A 147 7.44 -13.75 2.99
N PHE A 148 8.51 -14.29 2.43
CA PHE A 148 8.51 -14.93 1.11
C PHE A 148 8.02 -16.36 1.26
N SER A 149 6.73 -16.57 1.04
CA SER A 149 6.01 -17.77 1.44
C SER A 149 6.41 -19.04 0.70
N VAL A 150 6.98 -18.94 -0.51
CA VAL A 150 7.48 -20.09 -1.28
C VAL A 150 8.89 -20.48 -0.85
N ARG A 151 9.74 -19.51 -0.47
CA ARG A 151 11.12 -19.75 -0.02
C ARG A 151 11.24 -19.94 1.48
N ASP A 152 10.20 -19.60 2.24
CA ASP A 152 10.16 -19.55 3.71
C ASP A 152 11.23 -18.61 4.30
N GLU A 153 11.44 -17.47 3.64
CA GLU A 153 12.41 -16.47 4.06
C GLU A 153 11.71 -15.26 4.68
N TYR A 154 12.31 -14.69 5.73
CA TYR A 154 11.76 -13.53 6.42
C TYR A 154 12.72 -12.34 6.36
N GLN A 155 12.13 -11.15 6.35
CA GLN A 155 12.87 -9.90 6.49
C GLN A 155 12.12 -8.98 7.46
N LEU A 156 12.86 -8.27 8.31
CA LEU A 156 12.33 -7.28 9.24
C LEU A 156 13.03 -5.94 9.03
N PHE A 157 12.23 -4.86 8.91
CA PHE A 157 12.74 -3.50 8.76
C PHE A 157 12.13 -2.54 9.77
N ASP A 158 12.97 -1.59 10.29
CA ASP A 158 12.54 -0.45 11.10
C ASP A 158 12.26 0.74 10.17
N MET A 159 11.01 0.92 9.77
CA MET A 159 10.60 1.93 8.79
C MET A 159 10.79 3.37 9.24
N VAL A 160 11.01 3.59 10.53
CA VAL A 160 11.31 4.93 11.09
C VAL A 160 12.80 5.26 10.92
N ASN A 161 13.69 4.32 11.22
CA ASN A 161 15.15 4.52 11.19
C ASN A 161 15.78 4.09 9.85
N ASP A 162 15.10 3.22 9.11
CA ASP A 162 15.54 2.69 7.81
C ASP A 162 14.38 2.65 6.81
N PRO A 163 13.84 3.82 6.41
CA PRO A 163 12.68 3.89 5.51
C PRO A 163 12.97 3.35 4.10
N ASN A 164 14.24 3.13 3.75
CA ASN A 164 14.67 2.55 2.48
C ASN A 164 14.99 1.05 2.59
N GLU A 165 14.70 0.42 3.73
CA GLU A 165 14.78 -1.04 3.92
C GLU A 165 16.16 -1.65 3.58
N LYS A 166 17.24 -0.95 3.92
CA LYS A 166 18.63 -1.37 3.59
C LYS A 166 19.19 -2.40 4.55
N ASN A 167 18.65 -2.48 5.77
CA ASN A 167 19.18 -3.30 6.84
C ASN A 167 18.13 -4.31 7.30
N ASN A 168 18.23 -5.56 6.84
CA ASN A 168 17.39 -6.63 7.35
C ASN A 168 17.80 -6.96 8.81
N LEU A 169 16.85 -6.85 9.72
CA LEU A 169 17.04 -7.02 11.16
C LEU A 169 16.60 -8.41 11.67
N ILE A 170 16.16 -9.31 10.78
CA ILE A 170 15.50 -10.58 11.14
C ILE A 170 16.36 -11.47 12.05
N ASP A 171 17.67 -11.51 11.83
CA ASP A 171 18.60 -12.39 12.55
C ASP A 171 19.14 -11.78 13.85
N GLN A 172 18.69 -10.57 14.22
CA GLN A 172 19.15 -9.92 15.43
C GLN A 172 18.24 -10.29 16.61
N GLU A 173 18.78 -11.06 17.55
CA GLU A 173 18.09 -11.62 18.72
C GLU A 173 17.25 -10.57 19.50
N LYS A 174 17.75 -9.33 19.63
CA LYS A 174 17.02 -8.25 20.31
C LYS A 174 15.66 -7.90 19.69
N TYR A 175 15.40 -8.27 18.44
CA TYR A 175 14.14 -8.02 17.73
C TYR A 175 13.21 -9.25 17.67
N GLU A 176 13.62 -10.38 18.25
CA GLU A 176 12.80 -11.60 18.29
C GLU A 176 11.37 -11.37 18.82
N PRO A 177 11.17 -10.57 19.91
CA PRO A 177 9.81 -10.27 20.38
C PRO A 177 8.95 -9.55 19.33
N ILE A 178 9.54 -8.64 18.55
CA ILE A 178 8.87 -7.90 17.47
C ILE A 178 8.52 -8.85 16.31
N VAL A 179 9.45 -9.68 15.91
CA VAL A 179 9.23 -10.71 14.88
C VAL A 179 8.06 -11.61 15.26
N LYS A 180 8.04 -12.08 16.52
CA LYS A 180 6.95 -12.91 17.05
C LYS A 180 5.60 -12.21 17.01
N GLU A 181 5.55 -10.95 17.44
CA GLU A 181 4.32 -10.15 17.39
C GLU A 181 3.81 -10.02 15.94
N LEU A 182 4.69 -9.61 15.01
CA LEU A 182 4.31 -9.40 13.61
C LEU A 182 3.95 -10.69 12.89
N LYS A 183 4.61 -11.81 13.20
CA LYS A 183 4.20 -13.16 12.73
C LYS A 183 2.79 -13.51 13.23
N GLY A 184 2.47 -13.23 14.49
CA GLY A 184 1.11 -13.41 15.02
C GLY A 184 0.05 -12.60 14.27
N LYS A 185 0.36 -11.36 13.88
CA LYS A 185 -0.52 -10.52 13.05
C LYS A 185 -0.67 -11.11 11.64
N LEU A 186 0.42 -11.61 11.06
CA LEU A 186 0.41 -12.23 9.73
C LEU A 186 -0.40 -13.54 9.74
N ILE A 187 -0.25 -14.39 10.76
CA ILE A 187 -1.05 -15.60 10.96
C ILE A 187 -2.54 -15.22 10.97
N LYS A 188 -2.93 -14.24 11.77
CA LYS A 188 -4.32 -13.77 11.86
C LYS A 188 -4.87 -13.27 10.52
N ALA A 189 -4.05 -12.59 9.72
CA ALA A 189 -4.45 -12.07 8.41
C ALA A 189 -4.60 -13.18 7.35
N LEU A 190 -3.86 -14.28 7.50
CA LEU A 190 -3.78 -15.38 6.53
C LEU A 190 -4.57 -16.62 6.94
N GLU A 191 -5.17 -16.63 8.14
CA GLU A 191 -5.96 -17.74 8.64
C GLU A 191 -7.15 -18.03 7.72
N GLY A 192 -7.34 -19.29 7.39
CA GLY A 192 -8.45 -19.74 6.53
C GLY A 192 -8.24 -19.50 5.03
N ARG A 193 -7.10 -18.94 4.61
CA ARG A 193 -6.80 -18.76 3.19
C ARG A 193 -6.63 -20.10 2.47
N GLU A 194 -7.15 -20.19 1.24
CA GLU A 194 -7.14 -21.43 0.42
C GLU A 194 -5.72 -21.93 0.08
N GLU A 195 -4.74 -21.03 0.04
CA GLU A 195 -3.34 -21.35 -0.18
C GLU A 195 -2.75 -22.20 0.94
N GLY A 196 -3.36 -22.16 2.14
CA GLY A 196 -2.93 -22.94 3.30
C GLY A 196 -1.68 -22.37 3.99
N PHE A 197 -1.55 -21.05 3.98
CA PHE A 197 -0.43 -20.33 4.63
C PHE A 197 -0.35 -20.56 6.13
N VAL A 198 -1.47 -20.93 6.77
CA VAL A 198 -1.55 -21.20 8.22
C VAL A 198 -2.02 -22.62 8.44
N GLN A 199 -1.26 -23.38 9.24
CA GLN A 199 -1.61 -24.71 9.70
C GLN A 199 -1.22 -24.86 11.19
N ASP A 200 -2.12 -25.38 11.99
CA ASP A 200 -1.93 -25.54 13.44
C ASP A 200 -1.50 -24.24 14.17
N GLY A 201 -1.98 -23.08 13.69
CA GLY A 201 -1.65 -21.78 14.24
C GLY A 201 -0.25 -21.25 13.88
N GLU A 202 0.44 -21.86 12.92
CA GLU A 202 1.78 -21.49 12.49
C GLU A 202 1.81 -21.17 10.98
N LEU A 203 2.70 -20.26 10.56
CA LEU A 203 2.97 -20.02 9.15
C LEU A 203 3.66 -21.24 8.53
N ARG A 204 3.19 -21.63 7.37
CA ARG A 204 3.73 -22.77 6.62
C ARG A 204 4.12 -22.38 5.22
N GLN A 205 5.32 -22.77 4.83
CA GLN A 205 5.79 -22.68 3.45
C GLN A 205 4.76 -23.30 2.50
N VAL A 206 4.47 -22.61 1.40
CA VAL A 206 3.53 -23.08 0.38
C VAL A 206 4.28 -23.32 -0.94
N SER A 207 3.83 -24.31 -1.71
CA SER A 207 4.39 -24.55 -3.02
C SER A 207 3.90 -23.49 -4.03
N LEU A 208 4.71 -23.19 -5.04
CA LEU A 208 4.33 -22.31 -6.14
C LEU A 208 3.07 -22.82 -6.86
N ASP A 209 2.95 -24.15 -7.07
CA ASP A 209 1.78 -24.76 -7.70
C ASP A 209 0.50 -24.48 -6.91
N LYS A 210 0.59 -24.47 -5.59
CA LYS A 210 -0.55 -24.16 -4.73
C LYS A 210 -1.01 -22.72 -4.90
N ILE A 211 -0.07 -21.76 -4.93
CA ILE A 211 -0.40 -20.34 -5.17
C ILE A 211 -1.04 -20.17 -6.55
N VAL A 212 -0.43 -20.72 -7.61
CA VAL A 212 -0.95 -20.64 -8.98
C VAL A 212 -2.34 -21.27 -9.10
N SER A 213 -2.56 -22.43 -8.46
CA SER A 213 -3.86 -23.12 -8.49
C SER A 213 -4.98 -22.31 -7.83
N THR A 214 -4.66 -21.52 -6.81
CA THR A 214 -5.63 -20.69 -6.10
C THR A 214 -6.00 -19.45 -6.93
N LEU A 215 -5.01 -18.82 -7.57
CA LEU A 215 -5.24 -17.67 -8.47
C LEU A 215 -6.16 -18.05 -9.65
N ASN A 216 -5.97 -19.23 -10.25
CA ASN A 216 -6.75 -19.68 -11.41
C ASN A 216 -8.22 -20.03 -11.07
N LYS A 217 -8.57 -20.22 -9.80
CA LYS A 217 -9.96 -20.45 -9.39
C LYS A 217 -10.80 -19.18 -9.33
N GLY A 218 -10.15 -18.02 -9.14
CA GLY A 218 -10.84 -16.72 -9.08
C GLY A 218 -11.36 -16.22 -10.44
N ASP A 219 -10.93 -16.85 -11.54
CA ASP A 219 -11.32 -16.48 -12.92
C ASP A 219 -12.51 -17.30 -13.47
N GLN A 220 -13.17 -18.12 -12.65
CA GLN A 220 -14.36 -18.91 -12.99
C GLN A 220 -15.59 -18.36 -12.27
#